data_3dddc7ba861583b81e48b6cdf52cf90a
#
_entry.id   3dddc7ba861583b81e48b6cdf52cf90a
#
_cell.length_a   1.000
_cell.length_b   1.000
_cell.length_c   1.000
_cell.angle_alpha   90.00
_cell.angle_beta   90.00
_cell.angle_gamma   90.00
#
_symmetry.space_group_name_H-M   'P 1'
#
loop_
_entity.id
_entity.type
_entity.pdbx_description
1 polymer ?
#
loop_
_entity_poly.entity_id
_entity_poly.type
_entity_poly.pdbx_seq_one_letter_code
_entity_poly.pdbx_strand_id
1 'polypeptide(L)'
;MKKTLAILTLAVIIQLMTCCAQESADKDYVVTITTKYGDMIAILYDETPKHKENFIKLAKEHYFDGTLFHRVIKDFMIQGGDPDSKTVKPGGHLGNGGPGYSIPAEINPKYFHEKGALSAARMGDDVNPTKASSGSQFYVVQGHKAMAYEIEQIKIDQLKLGAGLQQLLADPANKSLKDSLVQLRKSGDMDGFQEMVFRLIPRIEKATGTKVSREVPPEIIKTYTEVGGAPHLDGEYTVFGKVIKGLQVIDKIASLPGDESDRPLEDVSMVVSVEELPKSKITKMYGYQYPAK
;
A
#
# COMPACT_ATOMS: atom_id res chain seq x y z
N MET A 1 -27.18 -25.76 52.16
CA MET A 1 -27.52 -26.10 50.73
C MET A 1 -28.04 -24.94 49.92
N LYS A 2 -28.94 -24.07 50.36
CA LYS A 2 -29.47 -22.91 49.54
C LYS A 2 -28.40 -21.84 49.21
N LYS A 3 -27.42 -21.57 50.12
CA LYS A 3 -26.37 -20.55 49.88
C LYS A 3 -25.25 -21.05 48.90
N THR A 4 -24.94 -22.33 48.88
CA THR A 4 -23.99 -22.93 47.94
C THR A 4 -24.52 -23.00 46.52
N LEU A 5 -25.82 -23.21 46.34
CA LEU A 5 -26.46 -23.26 45.02
C LEU A 5 -26.49 -21.86 44.37
N ALA A 6 -26.72 -20.81 45.17
CA ALA A 6 -26.73 -19.41 44.68
C ALA A 6 -25.36 -18.91 44.21
N ILE A 7 -24.28 -19.37 44.87
CA ILE A 7 -22.90 -19.03 44.47
C ILE A 7 -22.51 -19.73 43.17
N LEU A 8 -22.90 -21.01 42.98
CA LEU A 8 -22.63 -21.74 41.72
C LEU A 8 -23.39 -21.11 40.52
N THR A 9 -24.65 -20.69 40.70
CA THR A 9 -25.44 -20.04 39.63
C THR A 9 -24.86 -18.68 39.27
N LEU A 10 -24.39 -17.90 40.23
CA LEU A 10 -23.76 -16.62 39.96
C LEU A 10 -22.43 -16.75 39.21
N ALA A 11 -21.62 -17.75 39.53
CA ALA A 11 -20.36 -18.04 38.86
C ALA A 11 -20.59 -18.46 37.37
N VAL A 12 -21.63 -19.25 37.09
CA VAL A 12 -21.99 -19.67 35.73
C VAL A 12 -22.50 -18.50 34.91
N ILE A 13 -23.28 -17.58 35.49
CA ILE A 13 -23.77 -16.38 34.80
C ILE A 13 -22.63 -15.42 34.49
N ILE A 14 -21.67 -15.24 35.39
CA ILE A 14 -20.47 -14.42 35.14
C ILE A 14 -19.60 -15.03 34.03
N GLN A 15 -19.47 -16.35 33.98
CA GLN A 15 -18.69 -17.05 32.95
C GLN A 15 -19.36 -16.99 31.57
N LEU A 16 -20.70 -16.99 31.50
CA LEU A 16 -21.46 -16.80 30.28
C LEU A 16 -21.40 -15.36 29.78
N MET A 17 -21.42 -14.38 30.66
CA MET A 17 -21.28 -12.97 30.28
C MET A 17 -19.87 -12.62 29.79
N THR A 18 -18.82 -13.21 30.37
CA THR A 18 -17.45 -13.02 29.86
C THR A 18 -17.24 -13.66 28.48
N CYS A 19 -17.88 -14.81 28.20
CA CYS A 19 -17.80 -15.44 26.87
C CYS A 19 -18.48 -14.59 25.79
N CYS A 20 -19.66 -14.02 26.09
CA CYS A 20 -20.36 -13.12 25.15
C CYS A 20 -19.66 -11.77 24.97
N ALA A 21 -19.00 -11.23 26.00
CA ALA A 21 -18.23 -9.98 25.90
C ALA A 21 -16.94 -10.19 25.08
N GLN A 22 -16.34 -11.37 25.12
CA GLN A 22 -15.11 -11.70 24.39
C GLN A 22 -15.40 -11.94 22.89
N GLU A 23 -16.57 -12.45 22.51
CA GLU A 23 -16.98 -12.55 21.12
C GLU A 23 -17.21 -11.21 20.43
N SER A 24 -17.65 -10.18 21.17
CA SER A 24 -17.89 -8.84 20.61
C SER A 24 -16.58 -8.03 20.43
N ALA A 25 -15.53 -8.36 21.17
CA ALA A 25 -14.26 -7.63 21.17
C ALA A 25 -13.27 -8.11 20.06
N ASP A 26 -13.56 -9.20 19.38
CA ASP A 26 -12.65 -9.86 18.44
C ASP A 26 -13.24 -9.94 17.02
N LYS A 27 -13.89 -8.86 16.58
CA LYS A 27 -14.42 -8.73 15.22
C LYS A 27 -13.53 -7.86 14.35
N ASP A 28 -13.65 -8.05 13.04
CA ASP A 28 -13.02 -7.21 12.05
C ASP A 28 -13.87 -7.15 10.79
N TYR A 29 -13.59 -6.18 9.92
CA TYR A 29 -14.26 -6.03 8.65
C TYR A 29 -13.52 -6.80 7.55
N VAL A 30 -14.30 -7.56 6.79
CA VAL A 30 -13.89 -8.13 5.50
C VAL A 30 -14.41 -7.22 4.41
N VAL A 31 -13.53 -6.82 3.51
CA VAL A 31 -13.86 -6.05 2.31
C VAL A 31 -13.96 -7.02 1.14
N THR A 32 -15.03 -6.91 0.35
CA THR A 32 -15.17 -7.59 -0.94
C THR A 32 -15.20 -6.56 -2.05
N ILE A 33 -14.22 -6.61 -2.96
CA ILE A 33 -14.19 -5.81 -4.20
C ILE A 33 -14.58 -6.73 -5.34
N THR A 34 -15.81 -6.59 -5.81
CA THR A 34 -16.41 -7.40 -6.89
C THR A 34 -16.19 -6.72 -8.24
N THR A 35 -15.71 -7.47 -9.20
CA THR A 35 -15.54 -7.05 -10.60
C THR A 35 -16.04 -8.14 -11.55
N LYS A 36 -16.18 -7.83 -12.83
CA LYS A 36 -16.48 -8.85 -13.87
C LYS A 36 -15.40 -9.95 -13.99
N TYR A 37 -14.20 -9.74 -13.44
CA TYR A 37 -13.09 -10.71 -13.43
C TYR A 37 -13.07 -11.59 -12.18
N GLY A 38 -13.96 -11.31 -11.21
CA GLY A 38 -14.11 -12.01 -9.94
C GLY A 38 -13.96 -11.10 -8.73
N ASP A 39 -13.93 -11.71 -7.54
CA ASP A 39 -13.87 -11.03 -6.27
C ASP A 39 -12.45 -11.01 -5.71
N MET A 40 -12.07 -9.87 -5.14
CA MET A 40 -10.91 -9.70 -4.28
C MET A 40 -11.39 -9.51 -2.85
N ILE A 41 -10.98 -10.38 -1.94
CA ILE A 41 -11.30 -10.29 -0.52
C ILE A 41 -10.11 -9.68 0.21
N ALA A 42 -10.34 -8.60 0.94
CA ALA A 42 -9.30 -7.90 1.67
C ALA A 42 -9.65 -7.68 3.14
N ILE A 43 -8.61 -7.47 3.94
CA ILE A 43 -8.70 -6.96 5.31
C ILE A 43 -8.06 -5.58 5.37
N LEU A 44 -8.46 -4.80 6.37
CA LEU A 44 -7.91 -3.47 6.63
C LEU A 44 -7.15 -3.48 7.95
N TYR A 45 -6.03 -2.75 8.02
CA TYR A 45 -5.14 -2.77 9.17
C TYR A 45 -5.61 -1.83 10.29
N ASP A 46 -5.57 -2.30 11.53
CA ASP A 46 -5.95 -1.52 12.71
C ASP A 46 -4.98 -0.36 12.99
N GLU A 47 -3.72 -0.50 12.57
CA GLU A 47 -2.67 0.51 12.76
C GLU A 47 -2.72 1.67 11.74
N THR A 48 -3.69 1.64 10.82
CA THR A 48 -4.02 2.76 9.91
C THR A 48 -5.51 3.14 10.08
N PRO A 49 -5.92 3.56 11.28
CA PRO A 49 -7.33 3.68 11.66
C PRO A 49 -8.10 4.68 10.80
N LYS A 50 -7.50 5.81 10.43
CA LYS A 50 -8.19 6.82 9.60
C LYS A 50 -8.52 6.30 8.21
N HIS A 51 -7.59 5.58 7.58
CA HIS A 51 -7.83 4.96 6.28
C HIS A 51 -8.85 3.82 6.38
N LYS A 52 -8.72 2.97 7.41
CA LYS A 52 -9.66 1.88 7.68
C LYS A 52 -11.08 2.39 7.87
N GLU A 53 -11.29 3.34 8.78
CA GLU A 53 -12.60 3.92 9.08
C GLU A 53 -13.22 4.59 7.85
N ASN A 54 -12.42 5.38 7.13
CA ASN A 54 -12.86 6.07 5.93
C ASN A 54 -13.27 5.09 4.81
N PHE A 55 -12.45 4.06 4.55
CA PHE A 55 -12.77 3.09 3.52
C PHE A 55 -14.04 2.31 3.84
N ILE A 56 -14.22 1.87 5.10
CA ILE A 56 -15.44 1.21 5.58
C ILE A 56 -16.65 2.12 5.42
N LYS A 57 -16.54 3.40 5.80
CA LYS A 57 -17.61 4.39 5.65
C LYS A 57 -18.03 4.51 4.19
N LEU A 58 -17.09 4.76 3.28
CA LEU A 58 -17.38 4.93 1.85
C LEU A 58 -17.97 3.66 1.23
N ALA A 59 -17.49 2.48 1.63
CA ALA A 59 -18.05 1.21 1.17
C ALA A 59 -19.50 1.00 1.65
N LYS A 60 -19.82 1.34 2.91
CA LYS A 60 -21.19 1.29 3.45
C LYS A 60 -22.14 2.30 2.79
N GLU A 61 -21.60 3.43 2.34
CA GLU A 61 -22.33 4.47 1.61
C GLU A 61 -22.47 4.15 0.10
N HIS A 62 -22.01 2.98 -0.37
CA HIS A 62 -21.99 2.61 -1.79
C HIS A 62 -21.23 3.59 -2.68
N TYR A 63 -20.28 4.33 -2.08
CA TYR A 63 -19.51 5.35 -2.78
C TYR A 63 -18.67 4.79 -3.92
N PHE A 64 -18.13 3.58 -3.77
CA PHE A 64 -17.30 2.94 -4.79
C PHE A 64 -18.08 2.25 -5.90
N ASP A 65 -19.40 2.01 -5.72
CA ASP A 65 -20.19 1.26 -6.68
C ASP A 65 -20.24 1.95 -8.04
N GLY A 66 -19.79 1.22 -9.06
CA GLY A 66 -19.69 1.73 -10.43
C GLY A 66 -18.42 2.57 -10.71
N THR A 67 -17.56 2.84 -9.73
CA THR A 67 -16.24 3.40 -10.02
C THR A 67 -15.38 2.40 -10.78
N LEU A 68 -14.42 2.90 -11.57
CA LEU A 68 -13.56 2.08 -12.43
C LEU A 68 -12.18 1.88 -11.81
N PHE A 69 -11.53 0.77 -12.17
CA PHE A 69 -10.07 0.71 -12.20
C PHE A 69 -9.60 1.53 -13.41
N HIS A 70 -9.37 2.81 -13.19
CA HIS A 70 -9.13 3.79 -14.24
C HIS A 70 -7.66 3.95 -14.64
N ARG A 71 -6.73 3.39 -13.86
CA ARG A 71 -5.30 3.34 -14.17
C ARG A 71 -4.75 1.98 -13.81
N VAL A 72 -4.22 1.29 -14.80
CA VAL A 72 -3.76 -0.10 -14.69
C VAL A 72 -2.40 -0.21 -15.35
N ILE A 73 -1.38 -0.54 -14.56
CA ILE A 73 -0.02 -0.74 -15.05
C ILE A 73 0.42 -2.15 -14.71
N LYS A 74 0.68 -2.93 -15.74
CA LYS A 74 1.17 -4.29 -15.62
C LYS A 74 2.49 -4.32 -14.83
N ASP A 75 2.65 -5.35 -14.00
CA ASP A 75 3.80 -5.56 -13.13
C ASP A 75 3.98 -4.46 -12.06
N PHE A 76 2.93 -3.63 -11.87
CA PHE A 76 2.93 -2.56 -10.88
C PHE A 76 1.65 -2.55 -10.03
N MET A 77 0.52 -2.00 -10.53
CA MET A 77 -0.70 -1.88 -9.72
C MET A 77 -1.97 -1.67 -10.57
N ILE A 78 -3.12 -1.86 -9.93
CA ILE A 78 -4.43 -1.45 -10.43
C ILE A 78 -5.01 -0.39 -9.50
N GLN A 79 -5.34 0.80 -10.03
CA GLN A 79 -5.82 1.95 -9.27
C GLN A 79 -7.26 2.31 -9.64
N GLY A 80 -8.08 2.59 -8.61
CA GLY A 80 -9.49 2.95 -8.76
C GLY A 80 -9.98 3.88 -7.65
N GLY A 81 -11.32 3.99 -7.53
CA GLY A 81 -11.96 4.79 -6.47
C GLY A 81 -12.15 6.27 -6.81
N ASP A 82 -11.92 6.67 -8.05
CA ASP A 82 -12.27 8.01 -8.53
C ASP A 82 -13.77 8.07 -8.84
N PRO A 83 -14.57 8.93 -8.17
CA PRO A 83 -16.02 9.03 -8.41
C PRO A 83 -16.37 9.54 -9.80
N ASP A 84 -15.51 10.34 -10.43
CA ASP A 84 -15.74 10.87 -11.77
C ASP A 84 -15.73 9.76 -12.82
N SER A 85 -15.10 8.63 -12.49
CA SER A 85 -15.06 7.46 -13.39
C SER A 85 -16.42 6.80 -13.63
N LYS A 86 -17.43 7.05 -12.78
CA LYS A 86 -18.79 6.52 -12.96
C LYS A 86 -19.49 7.04 -14.21
N THR A 87 -19.16 8.26 -14.62
CA THR A 87 -19.86 8.98 -15.70
C THR A 87 -18.93 9.46 -16.80
N VAL A 88 -17.64 9.15 -16.71
CA VAL A 88 -16.65 9.62 -17.67
C VAL A 88 -16.90 9.02 -19.05
N LYS A 89 -16.82 9.87 -20.09
CA LYS A 89 -16.85 9.42 -21.49
C LYS A 89 -15.47 8.84 -21.88
N PRO A 90 -15.41 7.99 -22.91
CA PRO A 90 -14.14 7.55 -23.47
C PRO A 90 -13.20 8.73 -23.76
N GLY A 91 -11.94 8.65 -23.37
CA GLY A 91 -10.95 9.71 -23.51
C GLY A 91 -11.00 10.84 -22.46
N GLY A 92 -11.94 10.80 -21.49
CA GLY A 92 -11.98 11.75 -20.38
C GLY A 92 -10.86 11.48 -19.36
N HIS A 93 -10.29 12.56 -18.80
CA HIS A 93 -9.25 12.48 -17.79
C HIS A 93 -9.84 12.03 -16.44
N LEU A 94 -9.12 11.13 -15.75
CA LEU A 94 -9.44 10.59 -14.45
C LEU A 94 -8.24 10.73 -13.49
N GLY A 95 -8.46 10.46 -12.23
CA GLY A 95 -7.39 10.47 -11.20
C GLY A 95 -7.38 11.73 -10.33
N ASN A 96 -8.28 12.72 -10.58
CA ASN A 96 -8.38 13.93 -9.76
C ASN A 96 -9.64 13.97 -8.89
N GLY A 97 -10.59 13.07 -9.11
CA GLY A 97 -11.84 13.01 -8.35
C GLY A 97 -11.65 12.47 -6.93
N GLY A 98 -12.58 12.85 -6.05
CA GLY A 98 -12.56 12.40 -4.65
C GLY A 98 -13.75 12.94 -3.86
N PRO A 99 -13.88 12.58 -2.57
CA PRO A 99 -14.99 12.98 -1.72
C PRO A 99 -14.89 14.42 -1.19
N GLY A 100 -13.95 15.23 -1.68
CA GLY A 100 -13.75 16.62 -1.26
C GLY A 100 -12.85 16.79 -0.03
N TYR A 101 -12.16 15.74 0.40
CA TYR A 101 -11.19 15.78 1.50
C TYR A 101 -10.03 14.80 1.24
N SER A 102 -8.93 15.01 1.96
CA SER A 102 -7.78 14.12 2.01
C SER A 102 -7.63 13.50 3.41
N ILE A 103 -6.90 12.39 3.50
CA ILE A 103 -6.62 11.69 4.75
C ILE A 103 -5.15 11.91 5.11
N PRO A 104 -4.81 12.38 6.33
CA PRO A 104 -3.43 12.44 6.77
C PRO A 104 -2.71 11.10 6.60
N ALA A 105 -1.46 11.14 6.14
CA ALA A 105 -0.68 9.93 5.93
C ALA A 105 -0.57 9.09 7.22
N GLU A 106 -0.70 7.77 7.08
CA GLU A 106 -0.50 6.77 8.14
C GLU A 106 0.55 5.76 7.68
N ILE A 107 1.70 6.26 7.21
CA ILE A 107 2.79 5.43 6.70
C ILE A 107 3.41 4.67 7.86
N ASN A 108 3.32 3.33 7.81
CA ASN A 108 3.80 2.45 8.86
C ASN A 108 4.83 1.47 8.26
N PRO A 109 6.08 1.43 8.77
CA PRO A 109 7.14 0.57 8.22
C PRO A 109 6.89 -0.93 8.39
N LYS A 110 5.89 -1.32 9.20
CA LYS A 110 5.42 -2.70 9.32
C LYS A 110 4.71 -3.18 8.05
N TYR A 111 4.12 -2.26 7.28
CA TYR A 111 3.36 -2.55 6.09
C TYR A 111 4.10 -2.06 4.84
N PHE A 112 4.30 -2.95 3.92
CA PHE A 112 5.05 -2.73 2.70
C PHE A 112 4.23 -3.14 1.47
N HIS A 113 4.67 -2.73 0.28
CA HIS A 113 3.91 -2.87 -0.96
C HIS A 113 4.11 -4.26 -1.58
N GLU A 114 3.82 -5.32 -0.82
CA GLU A 114 3.78 -6.68 -1.37
C GLU A 114 2.60 -6.86 -2.34
N LYS A 115 2.65 -7.91 -3.17
CA LYS A 115 1.51 -8.27 -4.04
C LYS A 115 0.22 -8.41 -3.22
N GLY A 116 -0.82 -7.71 -3.64
CA GLY A 116 -2.10 -7.64 -2.94
C GLY A 116 -2.19 -6.53 -1.88
N ALA A 117 -1.13 -5.78 -1.59
CA ALA A 117 -1.22 -4.63 -0.69
C ALA A 117 -2.28 -3.64 -1.20
N LEU A 118 -3.17 -3.20 -0.30
CA LEU A 118 -4.19 -2.18 -0.53
C LEU A 118 -3.66 -0.86 0.01
N SER A 119 -3.43 0.09 -0.87
CA SER A 119 -2.70 1.33 -0.55
C SER A 119 -3.46 2.55 -1.07
N ALA A 120 -3.29 3.68 -0.38
CA ALA A 120 -3.96 4.92 -0.73
C ALA A 120 -3.19 5.69 -1.81
N ALA A 121 -3.86 6.12 -2.87
CA ALA A 121 -3.29 7.03 -3.85
C ALA A 121 -3.11 8.43 -3.24
N ARG A 122 -2.18 9.21 -3.78
CA ARG A 122 -1.93 10.60 -3.38
C ARG A 122 -1.33 11.44 -4.52
N MET A 123 -1.38 12.74 -4.37
CA MET A 123 -0.65 13.67 -5.24
C MET A 123 0.86 13.61 -4.98
N GLY A 124 1.66 14.03 -5.96
CA GLY A 124 3.11 14.09 -5.86
C GLY A 124 3.62 15.07 -4.78
N ASP A 125 4.86 14.89 -4.33
CA ASP A 125 5.44 15.64 -3.21
C ASP A 125 5.59 17.15 -3.48
N ASP A 126 5.69 17.55 -4.73
CA ASP A 126 5.77 18.95 -5.19
C ASP A 126 4.51 19.75 -4.83
N VAL A 127 3.33 19.11 -4.84
CA VAL A 127 2.04 19.73 -4.49
C VAL A 127 1.47 19.21 -3.18
N ASN A 128 2.02 18.12 -2.64
CA ASN A 128 1.55 17.46 -1.42
C ASN A 128 2.72 16.98 -0.53
N PRO A 129 3.51 17.91 0.03
CA PRO A 129 4.67 17.56 0.84
C PRO A 129 4.33 16.82 2.14
N THR A 130 3.07 16.87 2.58
CA THR A 130 2.57 16.14 3.76
C THR A 130 2.25 14.69 3.47
N LYS A 131 2.32 14.25 2.20
CA LYS A 131 1.96 12.91 1.72
C LYS A 131 0.54 12.49 2.09
N ALA A 132 -0.38 13.47 2.26
CA ALA A 132 -1.77 13.19 2.55
C ALA A 132 -2.41 12.37 1.41
N SER A 133 -3.18 11.36 1.79
CA SER A 133 -3.82 10.45 0.85
C SER A 133 -5.09 11.04 0.24
N SER A 134 -5.44 10.60 -0.97
CA SER A 134 -6.79 10.81 -1.52
C SER A 134 -7.84 10.25 -0.57
N GLY A 135 -8.99 10.94 -0.47
CA GLY A 135 -10.09 10.49 0.36
C GLY A 135 -10.79 9.22 -0.15
N SER A 136 -10.64 8.86 -1.44
CA SER A 136 -11.29 7.67 -2.00
C SER A 136 -10.42 6.86 -2.96
N GLN A 137 -9.42 7.46 -3.62
CA GLN A 137 -8.63 6.71 -4.58
C GLN A 137 -7.63 5.79 -3.88
N PHE A 138 -7.60 4.55 -4.31
CA PHE A 138 -6.73 3.50 -3.82
C PHE A 138 -6.14 2.69 -4.96
N TYR A 139 -5.11 1.93 -4.68
CA TYR A 139 -4.56 0.95 -5.61
C TYR A 139 -4.30 -0.38 -4.90
N VAL A 140 -4.36 -1.45 -5.69
CA VAL A 140 -3.96 -2.79 -5.28
C VAL A 140 -2.70 -3.16 -6.03
N VAL A 141 -1.66 -3.52 -5.30
CA VAL A 141 -0.36 -3.86 -5.87
C VAL A 141 -0.45 -5.19 -6.61
N GLN A 142 -0.06 -5.22 -7.88
CA GLN A 142 0.30 -6.45 -8.59
C GLN A 142 1.77 -6.76 -8.31
N GLY A 143 2.65 -5.82 -8.66
CA GLY A 143 4.08 -5.93 -8.56
C GLY A 143 4.67 -7.05 -9.40
N HIS A 144 5.96 -7.22 -9.28
CA HIS A 144 6.72 -8.34 -9.84
C HIS A 144 7.68 -8.89 -8.79
N LYS A 145 8.25 -10.05 -9.03
CA LYS A 145 9.29 -10.61 -8.15
C LYS A 145 10.55 -9.77 -8.29
N ALA A 146 11.01 -9.23 -7.18
CA ALA A 146 12.14 -8.33 -7.15
C ALA A 146 13.43 -9.04 -7.59
N MET A 147 14.18 -8.40 -8.47
CA MET A 147 15.51 -8.81 -8.87
C MET A 147 16.56 -8.41 -7.83
N ALA A 148 17.75 -9.01 -7.91
CA ALA A 148 18.80 -8.77 -6.93
C ALA A 148 19.17 -7.28 -6.77
N TYR A 149 19.20 -6.52 -7.87
CA TYR A 149 19.51 -5.09 -7.82
C TYR A 149 18.41 -4.28 -7.11
N GLU A 150 17.14 -4.64 -7.26
CA GLU A 150 16.02 -3.96 -6.58
C GLU A 150 16.08 -4.22 -5.07
N ILE A 151 16.49 -5.44 -4.66
CA ILE A 151 16.74 -5.76 -3.26
C ILE A 151 17.87 -4.89 -2.67
N GLU A 152 18.93 -4.63 -3.43
CA GLU A 152 19.96 -3.71 -2.96
C GLU A 152 19.45 -2.26 -2.86
N GLN A 153 18.57 -1.83 -3.76
CA GLN A 153 17.97 -0.50 -3.72
C GLN A 153 17.09 -0.28 -2.48
N ILE A 154 16.28 -1.27 -2.09
CA ILE A 154 15.42 -1.13 -0.88
C ILE A 154 16.22 -1.07 0.43
N LYS A 155 17.47 -1.50 0.42
CA LYS A 155 18.38 -1.37 1.57
C LYS A 155 18.97 0.03 1.71
N ILE A 156 18.65 0.95 0.80
CA ILE A 156 19.19 2.32 0.78
C ILE A 156 18.13 3.30 1.26
N ASP A 157 18.49 4.12 2.23
CA ASP A 157 17.70 5.27 2.68
C ASP A 157 17.88 6.42 1.67
N GLN A 158 16.90 6.56 0.79
CA GLN A 158 16.94 7.53 -0.31
C GLN A 158 17.05 8.98 0.18
N LEU A 159 16.44 9.31 1.32
CA LEU A 159 16.52 10.65 1.90
C LEU A 159 17.94 10.95 2.37
N LYS A 160 18.57 10.01 3.07
CA LYS A 160 19.96 10.15 3.50
C LYS A 160 20.94 10.16 2.33
N LEU A 161 20.68 9.31 1.32
CA LEU A 161 21.48 9.30 0.10
C LEU A 161 21.41 10.64 -0.61
N GLY A 162 20.23 11.21 -0.81
CA GLY A 162 20.02 12.51 -1.46
C GLY A 162 20.70 13.65 -0.69
N ALA A 163 20.48 13.74 0.62
CA ALA A 163 21.10 14.76 1.47
C ALA A 163 22.63 14.62 1.50
N GLY A 164 23.13 13.40 1.63
CA GLY A 164 24.56 13.13 1.65
C GLY A 164 25.23 13.40 0.30
N LEU A 165 24.58 13.10 -0.81
CA LEU A 165 25.06 13.44 -2.14
C LEU A 165 25.12 14.96 -2.32
N GLN A 166 24.10 15.70 -1.90
CA GLN A 166 24.10 17.15 -1.93
C GLN A 166 25.27 17.74 -1.14
N GLN A 167 25.51 17.24 0.07
CA GLN A 167 26.63 17.65 0.91
C GLN A 167 27.97 17.33 0.24
N LEU A 168 28.17 16.13 -0.30
CA LEU A 168 29.38 15.72 -1.02
C LEU A 168 29.65 16.64 -2.21
N LEU A 169 28.64 17.01 -2.98
CA LEU A 169 28.74 17.84 -4.18
C LEU A 169 28.85 19.34 -3.87
N ALA A 170 28.61 19.76 -2.63
CA ALA A 170 28.87 21.14 -2.18
C ALA A 170 30.34 21.45 -2.02
N ASP A 171 31.19 20.44 -1.82
CA ASP A 171 32.62 20.59 -1.74
C ASP A 171 33.21 20.94 -3.12
N PRO A 172 33.92 22.08 -3.29
CA PRO A 172 34.54 22.48 -4.55
C PRO A 172 35.52 21.43 -5.12
N ALA A 173 36.13 20.61 -4.27
CA ALA A 173 37.02 19.51 -4.70
C ALA A 173 36.26 18.44 -5.53
N ASN A 174 34.95 18.36 -5.42
CA ASN A 174 34.11 17.42 -6.14
C ASN A 174 33.46 18.01 -7.40
N LYS A 175 33.95 19.14 -7.90
CA LYS A 175 33.40 19.83 -9.07
C LYS A 175 33.28 18.89 -10.30
N SER A 176 34.35 18.17 -10.64
CA SER A 176 34.32 17.23 -11.80
C SER A 176 33.30 16.14 -11.64
N LEU A 177 33.08 15.63 -10.42
CA LEU A 177 32.05 14.66 -10.10
C LEU A 177 30.65 15.22 -10.32
N LYS A 178 30.42 16.46 -9.82
CA LYS A 178 29.16 17.18 -10.02
C LYS A 178 28.88 17.37 -11.50
N ASP A 179 29.88 17.80 -12.27
CA ASP A 179 29.75 18.03 -13.71
C ASP A 179 29.39 16.71 -14.45
N SER A 180 30.00 15.59 -14.07
CA SER A 180 29.67 14.26 -14.64
C SER A 180 28.23 13.84 -14.35
N LEU A 181 27.73 13.99 -13.12
CA LEU A 181 26.35 13.68 -12.75
C LEU A 181 25.35 14.58 -13.49
N VAL A 182 25.67 15.88 -13.63
CA VAL A 182 24.86 16.81 -14.40
C VAL A 182 24.81 16.43 -15.88
N GLN A 183 25.94 15.96 -16.45
CA GLN A 183 26.01 15.49 -17.83
C GLN A 183 25.12 14.26 -18.07
N LEU A 184 25.20 13.24 -17.22
CA LEU A 184 24.36 12.03 -17.29
C LEU A 184 22.87 12.41 -17.24
N ARG A 185 22.51 13.32 -16.32
CA ARG A 185 21.12 13.78 -16.21
C ARG A 185 20.64 14.55 -17.44
N LYS A 186 21.50 15.39 -18.03
CA LYS A 186 21.18 16.16 -19.24
C LYS A 186 21.07 15.29 -20.49
N SER A 187 21.87 14.22 -20.59
CA SER A 187 21.78 13.26 -21.69
C SER A 187 20.62 12.30 -21.59
N GLY A 188 19.88 12.29 -20.45
CA GLY A 188 18.79 11.33 -20.19
C GLY A 188 19.29 9.95 -19.78
N ASP A 189 20.59 9.76 -19.56
CA ASP A 189 21.17 8.50 -19.09
C ASP A 189 20.93 8.35 -17.58
N MET A 190 19.69 7.98 -17.24
CA MET A 190 19.27 7.83 -15.85
C MET A 190 19.88 6.59 -15.20
N ASP A 191 20.15 5.54 -15.97
CA ASP A 191 20.79 4.30 -15.47
C ASP A 191 22.24 4.59 -15.09
N GLY A 192 23.00 5.26 -15.95
CA GLY A 192 24.37 5.69 -15.66
C GLY A 192 24.43 6.68 -14.49
N PHE A 193 23.44 7.58 -14.37
CA PHE A 193 23.32 8.47 -13.22
C PHE A 193 23.13 7.69 -11.92
N GLN A 194 22.21 6.75 -11.90
CA GLN A 194 21.90 5.95 -10.71
C GLN A 194 23.07 5.04 -10.32
N GLU A 195 23.70 4.39 -11.27
CA GLU A 195 24.90 3.57 -11.03
C GLU A 195 26.04 4.42 -10.43
N MET A 196 26.28 5.60 -10.98
CA MET A 196 27.28 6.53 -10.43
C MET A 196 26.97 6.93 -9.01
N VAL A 197 25.71 7.28 -8.71
CA VAL A 197 25.27 7.63 -7.34
C VAL A 197 25.51 6.47 -6.37
N PHE A 198 25.17 5.24 -6.75
CA PHE A 198 25.42 4.08 -5.90
C PHE A 198 26.90 3.83 -5.61
N ARG A 199 27.75 4.01 -6.60
CA ARG A 199 29.22 3.91 -6.42
C ARG A 199 29.76 4.97 -5.46
N LEU A 200 29.03 6.08 -5.25
CA LEU A 200 29.41 7.15 -4.33
C LEU A 200 29.00 6.90 -2.89
N ILE A 201 28.17 5.91 -2.59
CA ILE A 201 27.69 5.64 -1.22
C ILE A 201 28.82 5.59 -0.20
N PRO A 202 29.93 4.86 -0.38
CA PRO A 202 31.02 4.83 0.60
C PRO A 202 31.68 6.21 0.80
N ARG A 203 31.75 7.03 -0.25
CA ARG A 203 32.29 8.41 -0.15
C ARG A 203 31.33 9.34 0.58
N ILE A 204 30.02 9.18 0.32
CA ILE A 204 28.96 9.93 0.99
C ILE A 204 28.97 9.61 2.48
N GLU A 205 28.96 8.34 2.86
CA GLU A 205 29.02 7.92 4.26
C GLU A 205 30.26 8.43 4.98
N LYS A 206 31.43 8.38 4.32
CA LYS A 206 32.67 8.94 4.85
C LYS A 206 32.61 10.45 5.04
N ALA A 207 32.03 11.17 4.07
CA ALA A 207 31.97 12.64 4.10
C ALA A 207 30.93 13.16 5.11
N THR A 208 29.85 12.46 5.31
CA THR A 208 28.73 12.87 6.18
C THR A 208 28.78 12.26 7.56
N GLY A 209 29.53 11.18 7.76
CA GLY A 209 29.49 10.36 8.97
C GLY A 209 28.15 9.62 9.18
N THR A 210 27.27 9.64 8.17
CA THR A 210 25.92 9.06 8.25
C THR A 210 25.81 7.81 7.38
N LYS A 211 25.37 6.71 7.97
CA LYS A 211 25.06 5.48 7.22
C LYS A 211 23.85 5.70 6.33
N VAL A 212 24.03 5.46 5.04
CA VAL A 212 22.97 5.55 4.01
C VAL A 212 22.18 4.22 3.91
N SER A 213 22.84 3.11 4.21
CA SER A 213 22.18 1.80 4.25
C SER A 213 21.21 1.69 5.43
N ARG A 214 20.07 1.05 5.20
CA ARG A 214 19.08 0.65 6.21
C ARG A 214 19.01 -0.87 6.30
N GLU A 215 18.72 -1.37 7.49
CA GLU A 215 18.37 -2.78 7.64
C GLU A 215 16.95 -3.01 7.14
N VAL A 216 16.80 -4.01 6.27
CA VAL A 216 15.48 -4.48 5.80
C VAL A 216 15.29 -5.88 6.36
N PRO A 217 14.19 -6.13 7.10
CA PRO A 217 13.91 -7.44 7.66
C PRO A 217 13.96 -8.55 6.60
N PRO A 218 14.58 -9.71 6.89
CA PRO A 218 14.71 -10.80 5.92
C PRO A 218 13.40 -11.30 5.34
N GLU A 219 12.32 -11.23 6.13
CA GLU A 219 10.97 -11.59 5.69
C GLU A 219 10.43 -10.67 4.60
N ILE A 220 10.76 -9.37 4.63
CA ILE A 220 10.38 -8.41 3.57
C ILE A 220 11.14 -8.76 2.29
N ILE A 221 12.46 -9.01 2.39
CA ILE A 221 13.28 -9.44 1.25
C ILE A 221 12.70 -10.72 0.63
N LYS A 222 12.42 -11.72 1.48
CA LYS A 222 11.82 -12.97 1.03
C LYS A 222 10.48 -12.75 0.33
N THR A 223 9.63 -11.92 0.88
CA THR A 223 8.32 -11.62 0.27
C THR A 223 8.49 -11.00 -1.11
N TYR A 224 9.34 -10.00 -1.27
CA TYR A 224 9.57 -9.36 -2.57
C TYR A 224 10.19 -10.32 -3.59
N THR A 225 11.06 -11.23 -3.18
CA THR A 225 11.69 -12.20 -4.09
C THR A 225 10.79 -13.38 -4.46
N GLU A 226 9.93 -13.84 -3.56
CA GLU A 226 9.10 -15.03 -3.77
C GLU A 226 7.68 -14.68 -4.24
N VAL A 227 7.06 -13.66 -3.66
CA VAL A 227 5.68 -13.23 -3.92
C VAL A 227 5.63 -12.06 -4.90
N GLY A 228 6.52 -11.09 -4.71
CA GLY A 228 6.60 -9.87 -5.51
C GLY A 228 5.95 -8.67 -4.81
N GLY A 229 6.04 -7.52 -5.49
CA GLY A 229 5.49 -6.26 -5.00
C GLY A 229 6.08 -5.04 -5.71
N ALA A 230 5.97 -3.88 -5.06
CA ALA A 230 6.45 -2.60 -5.55
C ALA A 230 7.30 -1.89 -4.47
N PRO A 231 8.50 -2.38 -4.17
CA PRO A 231 9.30 -1.93 -3.02
C PRO A 231 9.71 -0.46 -3.08
N HIS A 232 9.72 0.17 -4.26
CA HIS A 232 10.02 1.59 -4.43
C HIS A 232 8.97 2.54 -3.82
N LEU A 233 7.78 2.01 -3.45
CA LEU A 233 6.72 2.76 -2.79
C LEU A 233 6.81 2.73 -1.26
N ASP A 234 7.68 1.89 -0.69
CA ASP A 234 7.78 1.72 0.75
C ASP A 234 8.25 2.98 1.47
N GLY A 235 7.48 3.40 2.48
CA GLY A 235 7.74 4.64 3.20
C GLY A 235 7.21 5.91 2.51
N GLU A 236 6.60 5.75 1.32
CA GLU A 236 6.09 6.86 0.52
C GLU A 236 4.56 6.95 0.48
N TYR A 237 3.89 5.81 0.67
CA TYR A 237 2.43 5.72 0.61
C TYR A 237 1.89 4.95 1.82
N THR A 238 0.64 5.23 2.20
CA THR A 238 -0.05 4.48 3.26
C THR A 238 -0.57 3.16 2.71
N VAL A 239 -0.02 2.06 3.21
CA VAL A 239 -0.58 0.71 3.03
C VAL A 239 -1.56 0.47 4.17
N PHE A 240 -2.86 0.35 3.86
CA PHE A 240 -3.91 0.27 4.88
C PHE A 240 -4.68 -1.04 4.90
N GLY A 241 -4.28 -2.00 4.06
CA GLY A 241 -4.89 -3.32 4.01
C GLY A 241 -4.18 -4.27 3.04
N LYS A 242 -4.77 -5.46 2.89
CA LYS A 242 -4.23 -6.50 2.01
C LYS A 242 -5.33 -7.39 1.46
N VAL A 243 -5.25 -7.72 0.19
CA VAL A 243 -6.05 -8.78 -0.45
C VAL A 243 -5.56 -10.14 0.04
N ILE A 244 -6.45 -10.89 0.69
CA ILE A 244 -6.18 -12.20 1.30
C ILE A 244 -6.72 -13.36 0.47
N LYS A 245 -7.60 -13.08 -0.52
CA LYS A 245 -8.12 -14.06 -1.48
C LYS A 245 -8.47 -13.34 -2.77
N GLY A 246 -8.25 -14.00 -3.90
CA GLY A 246 -8.56 -13.43 -5.22
C GLY A 246 -7.39 -12.68 -5.87
N LEU A 247 -6.13 -12.93 -5.46
CA LEU A 247 -4.93 -12.31 -6.05
C LEU A 247 -4.85 -12.46 -7.58
N GLN A 248 -5.37 -13.58 -8.13
CA GLN A 248 -5.43 -13.81 -9.58
C GLN A 248 -6.36 -12.81 -10.31
N VAL A 249 -7.28 -12.15 -9.61
CA VAL A 249 -8.13 -11.11 -10.20
C VAL A 249 -7.30 -9.87 -10.50
N ILE A 250 -6.32 -9.54 -9.62
CA ILE A 250 -5.37 -8.46 -9.84
C ILE A 250 -4.59 -8.71 -11.14
N ASP A 251 -4.08 -9.93 -11.32
CA ASP A 251 -3.29 -10.30 -12.51
C ASP A 251 -4.14 -10.21 -13.80
N LYS A 252 -5.41 -10.65 -13.73
CA LYS A 252 -6.32 -10.55 -14.88
C LYS A 252 -6.55 -9.09 -15.28
N ILE A 253 -6.84 -8.22 -14.32
CA ILE A 253 -7.08 -6.80 -14.59
C ILE A 253 -5.79 -6.14 -15.07
N ALA A 254 -4.66 -6.39 -14.41
CA ALA A 254 -3.38 -5.80 -14.77
C ALA A 254 -2.84 -6.24 -16.15
N SER A 255 -3.36 -7.34 -16.69
CA SER A 255 -3.00 -7.82 -18.04
C SER A 255 -3.84 -7.22 -19.16
N LEU A 256 -4.84 -6.39 -18.85
CA LEU A 256 -5.69 -5.77 -19.87
C LEU A 256 -4.89 -4.75 -20.69
N PRO A 257 -5.19 -4.63 -22.00
CA PRO A 257 -4.61 -3.57 -22.81
C PRO A 257 -5.14 -2.21 -22.33
N GLY A 258 -4.24 -1.24 -22.23
CA GLY A 258 -4.53 0.14 -21.86
C GLY A 258 -4.24 1.13 -22.96
N ASP A 259 -4.72 2.37 -22.80
CA ASP A 259 -4.37 3.50 -23.61
C ASP A 259 -3.06 4.18 -23.13
N GLU A 260 -2.68 5.30 -23.76
CA GLU A 260 -1.49 6.09 -23.43
C GLU A 260 -1.51 6.69 -21.99
N SER A 261 -2.68 6.68 -21.34
CA SER A 261 -2.87 7.14 -19.96
C SER A 261 -2.97 5.99 -18.94
N ASP A 262 -2.58 4.78 -19.34
CA ASP A 262 -2.71 3.55 -18.56
C ASP A 262 -4.18 3.18 -18.23
N ARG A 263 -5.18 3.75 -18.91
CA ARG A 263 -6.57 3.36 -18.71
C ARG A 263 -6.88 2.10 -19.51
N PRO A 264 -7.49 1.06 -18.91
CA PRO A 264 -7.95 -0.10 -19.67
C PRO A 264 -8.87 0.31 -20.83
N LEU A 265 -8.66 -0.28 -22.02
CA LEU A 265 -9.52 -0.04 -23.18
C LEU A 265 -10.95 -0.52 -22.95
N GLU A 266 -11.12 -1.51 -22.09
CA GLU A 266 -12.40 -2.01 -21.62
C GLU A 266 -12.59 -1.63 -20.14
N ASP A 267 -13.64 -0.86 -19.83
CA ASP A 267 -13.91 -0.40 -18.47
C ASP A 267 -14.09 -1.58 -17.49
N VAL A 268 -13.41 -1.48 -16.37
CA VAL A 268 -13.48 -2.44 -15.27
C VAL A 268 -14.10 -1.75 -14.06
N SER A 269 -15.42 -1.88 -13.95
CA SER A 269 -16.16 -1.35 -12.80
C SER A 269 -16.02 -2.25 -11.59
N MET A 270 -16.18 -1.63 -10.40
CA MET A 270 -16.21 -2.36 -9.12
C MET A 270 -17.48 -2.09 -8.33
N VAL A 271 -17.81 -3.03 -7.47
CA VAL A 271 -18.73 -2.87 -6.34
C VAL A 271 -17.95 -3.24 -5.09
N VAL A 272 -18.02 -2.40 -4.05
CA VAL A 272 -17.31 -2.65 -2.80
C VAL A 272 -18.28 -2.82 -1.65
N SER A 273 -18.21 -3.97 -0.99
CA SER A 273 -19.00 -4.27 0.20
C SER A 273 -18.11 -4.60 1.40
N VAL A 274 -18.66 -4.40 2.60
CA VAL A 274 -17.99 -4.70 3.87
C VAL A 274 -18.91 -5.51 4.77
N GLU A 275 -18.36 -6.55 5.39
CA GLU A 275 -19.04 -7.39 6.36
C GLU A 275 -18.21 -7.46 7.65
N GLU A 276 -18.85 -7.22 8.79
CA GLU A 276 -18.22 -7.39 10.11
C GLU A 276 -18.34 -8.84 10.56
N LEU A 277 -17.21 -9.51 10.76
CA LEU A 277 -17.13 -10.91 11.15
C LEU A 277 -16.21 -11.12 12.35
N PRO A 278 -16.43 -12.16 13.15
CA PRO A 278 -15.44 -12.62 14.14
C PRO A 278 -14.10 -12.95 13.46
N LYS A 279 -12.98 -12.48 14.02
CA LYS A 279 -11.63 -12.75 13.49
C LYS A 279 -11.37 -14.25 13.29
N SER A 280 -11.86 -15.08 14.21
CA SER A 280 -11.79 -16.54 14.10
C SER A 280 -12.52 -17.09 12.85
N LYS A 281 -13.66 -16.48 12.48
CA LYS A 281 -14.40 -16.84 11.27
C LYS A 281 -13.62 -16.41 10.02
N ILE A 282 -13.03 -15.23 10.03
CA ILE A 282 -12.19 -14.73 8.93
C ILE A 282 -11.00 -15.67 8.70
N THR A 283 -10.29 -16.05 9.78
CA THR A 283 -9.19 -17.03 9.71
C THR A 283 -9.67 -18.36 9.10
N LYS A 284 -10.80 -18.89 9.55
CA LYS A 284 -11.35 -20.16 9.04
C LYS A 284 -11.75 -20.10 7.57
N MET A 285 -12.34 -18.99 7.12
CA MET A 285 -12.86 -18.84 5.75
C MET A 285 -11.76 -18.51 4.74
N TYR A 286 -10.76 -17.73 5.15
CA TYR A 286 -9.78 -17.13 4.22
C TYR A 286 -8.33 -17.49 4.54
N GLY A 287 -8.05 -18.19 5.65
CA GLY A 287 -6.69 -18.60 6.05
C GLY A 287 -5.83 -17.46 6.60
N TYR A 288 -6.39 -16.25 6.74
CA TYR A 288 -5.64 -15.12 7.26
C TYR A 288 -5.34 -15.28 8.75
N GLN A 289 -4.06 -15.12 9.11
CA GLN A 289 -3.62 -15.17 10.50
C GLN A 289 -3.41 -13.76 11.02
N TYR A 290 -4.18 -13.38 12.03
CA TYR A 290 -3.96 -12.11 12.72
C TYR A 290 -2.65 -12.14 13.51
N PRO A 291 -1.90 -11.03 13.57
CA PRO A 291 -0.74 -10.95 14.44
C PRO A 291 -1.12 -11.27 15.89
N ALA A 292 -0.22 -11.94 16.62
CA ALA A 292 -0.39 -12.11 18.05
C ALA A 292 -0.42 -10.74 18.74
N LYS A 293 -1.33 -10.58 19.71
CA LYS A 293 -1.45 -9.36 20.51
C LYS A 293 -0.26 -9.23 21.44
#